data_73eb7cadd0b14fe240a2abbf5c871155
#
_entry.id   73eb7cadd0b14fe240a2abbf5c871155
#
_cell.length_a   1.000
_cell.length_b   1.000
_cell.length_c   1.000
_cell.angle_alpha   90.00
_cell.angle_beta   90.00
_cell.angle_gamma   90.00
#
_symmetry.space_group_name_H-M   'P 1'
#
loop_
_entity.id
_entity.type
_entity.pdbx_description
1 polymer ?
#
loop_
_entity_poly.entity_id
_entity_poly.type
_entity_poly.pdbx_seq_one_letter_code
_entity_poly.pdbx_strand_id
1 'polypeptide(L)'
;SVAERNFRPHVTCTRRMPDNRFVLSVDNGIDQVKIYRFNDKEQRLVQVDAIRCELESAPRHFRYSKDGKFIYLMYELKKAIDVYTYKTGDRAPVIEKIQTISTTSTKKPDNLTAACAMRMSADQKYIYCTNAGENTISVYKRDEETGLLTMICCLPISGAYPKDVAVFPGGRNSGF
;
A
#
# COMPACT_ATOMS: atom_id res chain seq x y z
N SER A 1 -4.40 7.52 21.70
CA SER A 1 -5.08 8.64 21.03
C SER A 1 -4.39 9.01 19.72
N VAL A 2 -5.06 9.75 18.84
CA VAL A 2 -4.50 10.28 17.57
C VAL A 2 -3.21 11.04 17.82
N ALA A 3 -3.20 11.87 18.86
CA ALA A 3 -2.05 12.66 19.23
C ALA A 3 -0.84 11.78 19.58
N GLU A 4 -1.02 10.71 20.34
CA GLU A 4 0.09 9.82 20.72
C GLU A 4 0.66 9.08 19.52
N ARG A 5 -0.17 8.62 18.58
CA ARG A 5 0.28 7.95 17.37
C ARG A 5 1.03 8.91 16.44
N ASN A 6 0.51 10.12 16.25
CA ASN A 6 1.09 11.12 15.36
C ASN A 6 2.30 11.87 15.95
N PHE A 7 2.64 11.62 17.19
CA PHE A 7 3.82 12.23 17.83
C PHE A 7 5.12 11.48 17.56
N ARG A 8 5.05 10.24 17.06
CA ARG A 8 6.22 9.39 16.84
C ARG A 8 6.25 8.88 15.42
N PRO A 9 7.16 9.36 14.57
CA PRO A 9 7.38 8.79 13.26
C PRO A 9 7.61 7.28 13.34
N HIS A 10 6.93 6.54 12.46
CA HIS A 10 7.03 5.08 12.40
C HIS A 10 7.04 4.64 10.93
N VAL A 11 8.22 4.60 10.35
CA VAL A 11 8.40 4.16 8.96
C VAL A 11 8.19 2.66 8.87
N THR A 12 7.25 2.24 8.02
CA THR A 12 6.87 0.84 7.82
C THR A 12 7.30 0.28 6.47
N CYS A 13 7.46 1.12 5.47
CA CYS A 13 7.81 0.69 4.12
C CYS A 13 8.56 1.80 3.38
N THR A 14 9.71 1.46 2.80
CA THR A 14 10.46 2.37 1.93
C THR A 14 10.87 1.64 0.66
N ARG A 15 10.64 2.25 -0.50
CA ARG A 15 11.00 1.67 -1.80
C ARG A 15 11.43 2.75 -2.78
N ARG A 16 12.40 2.39 -3.63
CA ARG A 16 12.75 3.18 -4.81
C ARG A 16 11.73 2.94 -5.90
N MET A 17 11.31 4.02 -6.58
CA MET A 17 10.39 3.95 -7.70
C MET A 17 11.06 3.38 -8.96
N PRO A 18 10.31 2.79 -9.90
CA PRO A 18 10.86 2.17 -11.11
C PRO A 18 11.66 3.13 -11.99
N ASP A 19 11.36 4.44 -11.94
CA ASP A 19 12.10 5.48 -12.66
C ASP A 19 13.50 5.76 -12.08
N ASN A 20 13.83 5.14 -10.94
CA ASN A 20 15.08 5.29 -10.20
C ASN A 20 15.38 6.74 -9.70
N ARG A 21 14.43 7.67 -9.83
CA ARG A 21 14.60 9.08 -9.45
C ARG A 21 14.14 9.37 -8.03
N PHE A 22 13.10 8.70 -7.59
CA PHE A 22 12.47 8.98 -6.32
C PHE A 22 12.40 7.75 -5.42
N VAL A 23 12.40 8.02 -4.11
CA VAL A 23 12.20 7.05 -3.04
C VAL A 23 10.98 7.47 -2.26
N LEU A 24 10.01 6.58 -2.10
CA LEU A 24 8.84 6.79 -1.28
C LEU A 24 8.99 6.06 0.05
N SER A 25 8.72 6.76 1.15
CA SER A 25 8.81 6.23 2.51
C SER A 25 7.48 6.44 3.23
N VAL A 26 6.82 5.33 3.55
CA VAL A 26 5.54 5.32 4.26
C VAL A 26 5.77 5.45 5.76
N ASP A 27 5.20 6.49 6.33
CA ASP A 27 5.26 6.75 7.77
C ASP A 27 3.87 6.57 8.39
N ASN A 28 3.67 5.41 9.02
CA ASN A 28 2.43 5.02 9.67
C ASN A 28 2.10 5.93 10.86
N GLY A 29 3.11 6.41 11.59
CA GLY A 29 2.94 7.19 12.81
C GLY A 29 2.44 8.61 12.59
N ILE A 30 2.70 9.20 11.43
CA ILE A 30 2.35 10.60 11.12
C ILE A 30 1.43 10.74 9.90
N ASP A 31 0.83 9.63 9.43
CA ASP A 31 -0.11 9.58 8.31
C ASP A 31 0.43 10.25 7.02
N GLN A 32 1.67 9.91 6.65
CA GLN A 32 2.30 10.49 5.47
C GLN A 32 3.07 9.45 4.65
N VAL A 33 3.19 9.73 3.35
CA VAL A 33 4.20 9.11 2.49
C VAL A 33 5.16 10.19 2.05
N LYS A 34 6.38 10.17 2.59
CA LYS A 34 7.43 11.13 2.25
C LYS A 34 8.09 10.74 0.93
N ILE A 35 8.34 11.71 0.09
CA ILE A 35 8.95 11.54 -1.23
C ILE A 35 10.33 12.18 -1.21
N TYR A 36 11.33 11.39 -1.51
CA TYR A 36 12.73 11.81 -1.51
C TYR A 36 13.33 11.67 -2.91
N ARG A 37 14.27 12.54 -3.21
CA ARG A 37 15.20 12.43 -4.33
C ARG A 37 16.61 12.27 -3.79
N PHE A 38 17.42 11.43 -4.44
CA PHE A 38 18.83 11.31 -4.10
C PHE A 38 19.60 12.51 -4.67
N ASN A 39 20.37 13.16 -3.83
CA ASN A 39 21.29 14.23 -4.22
C ASN A 39 22.70 13.65 -4.35
N ASP A 40 23.16 13.48 -5.58
CA ASP A 40 24.48 12.88 -5.88
C ASP A 40 25.65 13.70 -5.34
N LYS A 41 25.51 15.03 -5.28
CA LYS A 41 26.58 15.90 -4.79
C LYS A 41 26.77 15.78 -3.27
N GLU A 42 25.65 15.71 -2.55
CA GLU A 42 25.66 15.65 -1.08
C GLU A 42 25.55 14.22 -0.54
N GLN A 43 25.44 13.22 -1.44
CA GLN A 43 25.30 11.80 -1.11
C GLN A 43 24.21 11.51 -0.08
N ARG A 44 23.07 12.21 -0.18
CA ARG A 44 21.94 12.09 0.75
C ARG A 44 20.58 12.14 0.05
N LEU A 45 19.57 11.63 0.75
CA LEU A 45 18.16 11.78 0.37
C LEU A 45 17.68 13.17 0.81
N VAL A 46 17.06 13.89 -0.14
CA VAL A 46 16.41 15.19 0.11
C VAL A 46 14.91 15.01 -0.09
N GLN A 47 14.13 15.35 0.94
CA GLN A 47 12.68 15.34 0.82
C GLN A 47 12.24 16.43 -0.18
N VAL A 48 11.44 16.03 -1.17
CA VAL A 48 10.96 16.93 -2.24
C VAL A 48 9.47 17.14 -2.19
N ASP A 49 8.72 16.18 -1.61
CA ASP A 49 7.26 16.24 -1.48
C ASP A 49 6.75 15.24 -0.44
N ALA A 50 5.44 15.23 -0.18
CA ALA A 50 4.76 14.24 0.65
C ALA A 50 3.29 14.07 0.26
N ILE A 51 2.81 12.82 0.22
CA ILE A 51 1.38 12.52 0.22
C ILE A 51 0.91 12.61 1.67
N ARG A 52 0.00 13.55 1.95
CA ARG A 52 -0.68 13.66 3.23
C ARG A 52 -1.91 12.77 3.22
N CYS A 53 -1.89 11.75 4.06
CA CYS A 53 -3.01 10.83 4.21
C CYS A 53 -4.04 11.38 5.19
N GLU A 54 -5.23 10.78 5.22
CA GLU A 54 -6.25 11.12 6.23
C GLU A 54 -5.71 10.82 7.63
N LEU A 55 -6.09 11.64 8.60
CA LEU A 55 -5.72 11.41 9.99
C LEU A 55 -6.25 10.06 10.47
N GLU A 56 -5.46 9.35 11.26
CA GLU A 56 -5.75 8.00 11.76
C GLU A 56 -5.89 6.91 10.69
N SER A 57 -5.51 7.18 9.44
CA SER A 57 -5.56 6.19 8.38
C SER A 57 -4.48 5.12 8.50
N ALA A 58 -3.33 5.46 9.08
CA ALA A 58 -2.17 4.60 9.26
C ALA A 58 -1.69 3.94 7.96
N PRO A 59 -1.10 4.69 7.02
CA PRO A 59 -0.52 4.10 5.82
C PRO A 59 0.57 3.11 6.22
N ARG A 60 0.60 1.92 5.59
CA ARG A 60 1.48 0.84 6.06
C ARG A 60 2.37 0.26 4.96
N HIS A 61 1.81 -0.14 3.84
CA HIS A 61 2.52 -0.72 2.72
C HIS A 61 2.13 -0.06 1.41
N PHE A 62 3.08 0.03 0.49
CA PHE A 62 2.73 0.33 -0.89
C PHE A 62 3.37 -0.64 -1.88
N ARG A 63 2.76 -0.74 -3.05
CA ARG A 63 3.27 -1.42 -4.23
C ARG A 63 3.11 -0.48 -5.41
N TYR A 64 3.90 -0.70 -6.44
CA TYR A 64 3.78 0.01 -7.71
C TYR A 64 3.66 -0.99 -8.86
N SER A 65 3.03 -0.59 -9.93
CA SER A 65 2.99 -1.36 -11.16
C SER A 65 4.37 -1.40 -11.81
N LYS A 66 4.67 -2.48 -12.53
CA LYS A 66 6.00 -2.69 -13.15
C LYS A 66 6.38 -1.60 -14.15
N ASP A 67 5.37 -1.02 -14.82
CA ASP A 67 5.52 0.11 -15.73
C ASP A 67 5.69 1.46 -15.00
N GLY A 68 5.57 1.47 -13.68
CA GLY A 68 5.72 2.67 -12.85
C GLY A 68 4.56 3.67 -12.92
N LYS A 69 3.43 3.33 -13.56
CA LYS A 69 2.32 4.27 -13.73
C LYS A 69 1.38 4.38 -12.54
N PHE A 70 1.32 3.33 -11.70
CA PHE A 70 0.37 3.26 -10.60
C PHE A 70 1.03 2.91 -9.27
N ILE A 71 0.50 3.49 -8.20
CA ILE A 71 0.86 3.20 -6.80
C ILE A 71 -0.38 2.71 -6.07
N TYR A 72 -0.23 1.65 -5.29
CA TYR A 72 -1.24 1.06 -4.41
C TYR A 72 -0.78 1.24 -2.97
N LEU A 73 -1.44 2.13 -2.22
CA LEU A 73 -1.12 2.44 -0.84
C LEU A 73 -2.17 1.83 0.08
N MET A 74 -1.76 0.87 0.91
CA MET A 74 -2.62 0.22 1.90
C MET A 74 -2.51 0.91 3.24
N TYR A 75 -3.67 1.11 3.86
CA TYR A 75 -3.82 1.70 5.19
C TYR A 75 -4.25 0.65 6.21
N GLU A 76 -3.55 0.62 7.34
CA GLU A 76 -3.81 -0.32 8.43
C GLU A 76 -5.15 -0.04 9.11
N LEU A 77 -5.37 1.19 9.58
CA LEU A 77 -6.55 1.55 10.36
C LEU A 77 -7.73 1.99 9.49
N LYS A 78 -7.49 2.65 8.37
CA LYS A 78 -8.54 2.97 7.38
C LYS A 78 -9.09 1.70 6.72
N LYS A 79 -8.35 0.57 6.74
CA LYS A 79 -8.75 -0.72 6.13
C LYS A 79 -9.11 -0.55 4.66
N ALA A 80 -8.27 0.16 3.93
CA ALA A 80 -8.47 0.48 2.52
C ALA A 80 -7.16 0.48 1.75
N ILE A 81 -7.29 0.44 0.43
CA ILE A 81 -6.21 0.70 -0.52
C ILE A 81 -6.61 1.94 -1.32
N ASP A 82 -5.75 2.94 -1.33
CA ASP A 82 -5.84 4.04 -2.29
C ASP A 82 -4.98 3.71 -3.51
N VAL A 83 -5.54 3.93 -4.69
CA VAL A 83 -4.84 3.81 -5.97
C VAL A 83 -4.50 5.20 -6.47
N TYR A 84 -3.25 5.39 -6.85
CA TYR A 84 -2.76 6.64 -7.41
C TYR A 84 -2.16 6.42 -8.78
N THR A 85 -2.31 7.40 -9.66
CA THR A 85 -1.44 7.54 -10.84
C THR A 85 -0.07 8.09 -10.40
N TYR A 86 0.96 7.77 -11.16
CA TYR A 86 2.31 8.27 -10.92
C TYR A 86 2.93 8.71 -12.25
N LYS A 87 3.45 9.92 -12.28
CA LYS A 87 4.26 10.45 -13.38
C LYS A 87 5.52 11.07 -12.82
N THR A 88 6.67 10.69 -13.39
CA THR A 88 7.94 11.33 -13.07
C THR A 88 7.89 12.81 -13.44
N GLY A 89 8.29 13.67 -12.52
CA GLY A 89 8.45 15.11 -12.73
C GLY A 89 9.90 15.54 -12.51
N ASP A 90 10.23 16.78 -12.87
CA ASP A 90 11.61 17.29 -12.77
C ASP A 90 12.05 17.49 -11.32
N ARG A 91 11.21 18.08 -10.50
CA ARG A 91 11.50 18.37 -9.08
C ARG A 91 10.89 17.34 -8.15
N ALA A 92 9.64 16.99 -8.37
CA ALA A 92 8.87 16.00 -7.64
C ALA A 92 7.97 15.24 -8.62
N PRO A 93 7.51 14.01 -8.30
CA PRO A 93 6.56 13.29 -9.13
C PRO A 93 5.18 13.94 -9.04
N VAL A 94 4.37 13.75 -10.08
CA VAL A 94 2.94 14.07 -10.06
C VAL A 94 2.18 12.82 -9.66
N ILE A 95 1.42 12.89 -8.57
CA ILE A 95 0.69 11.76 -7.97
C ILE A 95 -0.75 12.18 -7.72
N GLU A 96 -1.70 11.47 -8.33
CA GLU A 96 -3.13 11.75 -8.22
C GLU A 96 -3.90 10.52 -7.77
N LYS A 97 -4.76 10.67 -6.76
CA LYS A 97 -5.61 9.57 -6.28
C LYS A 97 -6.77 9.34 -7.25
N ILE A 98 -6.93 8.10 -7.70
CA ILE A 98 -7.98 7.69 -8.65
C ILE A 98 -8.99 6.71 -8.07
N GLN A 99 -8.68 6.03 -6.95
CA GLN A 99 -9.60 5.09 -6.32
C GLN A 99 -9.30 4.94 -4.82
N THR A 100 -10.33 4.65 -4.05
CA THR A 100 -10.25 4.07 -2.70
C THR A 100 -11.11 2.81 -2.67
N ILE A 101 -10.56 1.68 -2.22
CA ILE A 101 -11.28 0.40 -2.10
C ILE A 101 -11.03 -0.24 -0.73
N SER A 102 -12.08 -0.83 -0.11
CA SER A 102 -11.98 -1.50 1.20
C SER A 102 -11.07 -2.73 1.14
N THR A 103 -10.40 -3.05 2.26
CA THR A 103 -9.70 -4.34 2.45
C THR A 103 -10.56 -5.39 3.14
N THR A 104 -11.72 -5.03 3.65
CA THR A 104 -12.61 -5.93 4.40
C THR A 104 -13.88 -6.23 3.62
N SER A 105 -14.51 -7.39 3.92
CA SER A 105 -15.78 -7.78 3.32
C SER A 105 -16.98 -7.05 3.95
N THR A 106 -16.83 -6.62 5.19
CA THR A 106 -17.90 -5.95 5.94
C THR A 106 -17.87 -4.45 5.75
N LYS A 107 -19.05 -3.82 5.60
CA LYS A 107 -19.16 -2.35 5.48
C LYS A 107 -18.80 -1.61 6.77
N LYS A 108 -18.84 -2.28 7.91
CA LYS A 108 -18.48 -1.74 9.24
C LYS A 108 -17.58 -2.75 9.95
N PRO A 109 -16.29 -2.83 9.58
CA PRO A 109 -15.35 -3.73 10.26
C PRO A 109 -15.17 -3.29 11.71
N ASP A 110 -14.99 -4.26 12.59
CA ASP A 110 -14.65 -4.05 14.00
C ASP A 110 -13.41 -3.14 14.14
N ASN A 111 -13.39 -2.36 15.23
CA ASN A 111 -12.24 -1.52 15.59
C ASN A 111 -10.94 -2.33 15.81
N LEU A 112 -11.06 -3.62 16.09
CA LEU A 112 -9.94 -4.54 16.24
C LEU A 112 -9.39 -5.04 14.89
N THR A 113 -10.08 -4.78 13.79
CA THR A 113 -9.62 -5.17 12.45
C THR A 113 -8.56 -4.20 11.93
N ALA A 114 -7.48 -4.74 11.40
CA ALA A 114 -6.37 -3.99 10.82
C ALA A 114 -5.88 -4.66 9.54
N ALA A 115 -5.65 -3.89 8.47
CA ALA A 115 -4.99 -4.41 7.27
C ALA A 115 -3.48 -4.51 7.53
N CYS A 116 -2.92 -5.71 7.45
CA CYS A 116 -1.55 -5.97 7.91
C CYS A 116 -0.51 -6.08 6.79
N ALA A 117 -0.80 -6.83 5.75
CA ALA A 117 0.14 -7.04 4.64
C ALA A 117 -0.52 -6.86 3.28
N MET A 118 0.29 -6.43 2.31
CA MET A 118 -0.11 -6.35 0.92
C MET A 118 0.97 -6.94 0.02
N ARG A 119 0.59 -7.85 -0.86
CA ARG A 119 1.46 -8.46 -1.86
C ARG A 119 0.80 -8.40 -3.23
N MET A 120 1.64 -8.40 -4.26
CA MET A 120 1.22 -8.42 -5.66
C MET A 120 1.70 -9.72 -6.29
N SER A 121 0.88 -10.34 -7.15
CA SER A 121 1.28 -11.51 -7.92
C SER A 121 2.47 -11.20 -8.84
N ALA A 122 3.23 -12.22 -9.25
CA ALA A 122 4.41 -12.04 -10.11
C ALA A 122 4.04 -11.43 -11.49
N ASP A 123 2.88 -11.76 -12.02
CA ASP A 123 2.32 -11.20 -13.26
C ASP A 123 1.64 -9.83 -13.04
N GLN A 124 1.55 -9.37 -11.78
CA GLN A 124 0.93 -8.13 -11.35
C GLN A 124 -0.57 -7.98 -11.68
N LYS A 125 -1.25 -9.07 -11.95
CA LYS A 125 -2.70 -9.06 -12.22
C LYS A 125 -3.53 -9.07 -10.95
N TYR A 126 -2.94 -9.48 -9.81
CA TYR A 126 -3.65 -9.62 -8.55
C TYR A 126 -2.90 -8.96 -7.39
N ILE A 127 -3.68 -8.41 -6.45
CA ILE A 127 -3.20 -7.91 -5.16
C ILE A 127 -3.91 -8.70 -4.05
N TYR A 128 -3.14 -9.06 -3.01
CA TYR A 128 -3.59 -9.79 -1.83
C TYR A 128 -3.37 -8.94 -0.60
N CYS A 129 -4.39 -8.83 0.26
CA CYS A 129 -4.29 -8.13 1.55
C CYS A 129 -4.77 -9.02 2.68
N THR A 130 -4.03 -9.02 3.79
CA THR A 130 -4.46 -9.71 5.02
C THR A 130 -5.15 -8.73 5.96
N ASN A 131 -6.23 -9.17 6.61
CA ASN A 131 -6.98 -8.41 7.59
C ASN A 131 -6.94 -9.16 8.94
N ALA A 132 -6.13 -8.66 9.88
CA ALA A 132 -6.12 -9.16 11.25
C ALA A 132 -7.41 -8.70 11.97
N GLY A 133 -7.91 -9.51 12.88
CA GLY A 133 -9.20 -9.27 13.55
C GLY A 133 -10.37 -9.86 12.77
N GLU A 134 -10.58 -9.47 11.51
CA GLU A 134 -11.53 -10.14 10.61
C GLU A 134 -11.02 -11.54 10.19
N ASN A 135 -9.71 -11.76 10.26
CA ASN A 135 -9.04 -13.02 9.92
C ASN A 135 -9.31 -13.48 8.49
N THR A 136 -9.13 -12.56 7.55
CA THR A 136 -9.40 -12.79 6.13
C THR A 136 -8.21 -12.42 5.24
N ILE A 137 -8.24 -12.93 4.01
CA ILE A 137 -7.43 -12.46 2.89
C ILE A 137 -8.37 -11.93 1.82
N SER A 138 -8.17 -10.68 1.44
CA SER A 138 -8.87 -10.05 0.34
C SER A 138 -8.04 -10.12 -0.93
N VAL A 139 -8.67 -10.49 -2.02
CA VAL A 139 -8.04 -10.64 -3.34
C VAL A 139 -8.67 -9.65 -4.32
N TYR A 140 -7.80 -8.92 -5.00
CA TYR A 140 -8.20 -7.93 -6.01
C TYR A 140 -7.63 -8.30 -7.37
N LYS A 141 -8.45 -8.16 -8.39
CA LYS A 141 -8.00 -8.10 -9.78
C LYS A 141 -7.60 -6.66 -10.09
N ARG A 142 -6.42 -6.50 -10.68
CA ARG A 142 -5.93 -5.21 -11.17
C ARG A 142 -6.21 -5.11 -12.67
N ASP A 143 -6.80 -4.01 -13.08
CA ASP A 143 -6.84 -3.60 -14.47
C ASP A 143 -5.47 -3.02 -14.87
N GLU A 144 -4.88 -3.55 -15.93
CA GLU A 144 -3.51 -3.18 -16.31
C GLU A 144 -3.43 -1.82 -16.99
N GLU A 145 -4.50 -1.37 -17.64
CA GLU A 145 -4.56 -0.10 -18.36
C GLU A 145 -4.91 1.08 -17.44
N THR A 146 -5.92 0.89 -16.60
CA THR A 146 -6.45 1.95 -15.72
C THR A 146 -5.83 1.94 -14.33
N GLY A 147 -5.18 0.84 -13.93
CA GLY A 147 -4.65 0.63 -12.59
C GLY A 147 -5.71 0.31 -11.53
N LEU A 148 -6.99 0.37 -11.86
CA LEU A 148 -8.09 0.20 -10.92
C LEU A 148 -8.15 -1.23 -10.36
N LEU A 149 -8.63 -1.34 -9.13
CA LEU A 149 -8.81 -2.60 -8.42
C LEU A 149 -10.28 -2.97 -8.33
N THR A 150 -10.57 -4.26 -8.54
CA THR A 150 -11.87 -4.87 -8.26
C THR A 150 -11.67 -6.00 -7.26
N MET A 151 -12.34 -5.96 -6.11
CA MET A 151 -12.31 -7.07 -5.16
C MET A 151 -13.00 -8.28 -5.77
N ILE A 152 -12.28 -9.41 -5.86
CA ILE A 152 -12.81 -10.68 -6.35
C ILE A 152 -13.46 -11.46 -5.22
N CYS A 153 -12.75 -11.56 -4.10
CA CYS A 153 -13.20 -12.29 -2.92
C CYS A 153 -12.51 -11.78 -1.67
N CYS A 154 -13.11 -12.10 -0.53
CA CYS A 154 -12.53 -11.97 0.79
C CYS A 154 -12.76 -13.31 1.50
N LEU A 155 -11.69 -14.06 1.74
CA LEU A 155 -11.72 -15.43 2.22
C LEU A 155 -11.27 -15.50 3.67
N PRO A 156 -11.99 -16.23 4.54
CA PRO A 156 -11.51 -16.50 5.88
C PRO A 156 -10.25 -17.37 5.81
N ILE A 157 -9.33 -17.17 6.75
CA ILE A 157 -8.15 -18.02 6.94
C ILE A 157 -8.41 -19.05 8.03
N SER A 158 -7.68 -20.17 8.02
CA SER A 158 -7.78 -21.22 9.06
C SER A 158 -7.14 -20.85 10.41
N GLY A 159 -6.44 -19.72 10.48
CA GLY A 159 -5.80 -19.19 11.69
C GLY A 159 -6.42 -17.86 12.14
N ALA A 160 -5.77 -17.22 13.11
CA ALA A 160 -6.15 -15.90 13.59
C ALA A 160 -5.00 -14.91 13.41
N TYR A 161 -5.35 -13.65 13.20
CA TYR A 161 -4.42 -12.52 13.22
C TYR A 161 -3.31 -12.59 12.14
N PRO A 162 -3.64 -12.73 10.83
CA PRO A 162 -2.63 -12.83 9.78
C PRO A 162 -1.78 -11.55 9.71
N LYS A 163 -0.48 -11.71 9.86
CA LYS A 163 0.48 -10.58 9.83
C LYS A 163 1.14 -10.38 8.48
N ASP A 164 1.29 -11.47 7.71
CA ASP A 164 1.89 -11.42 6.39
C ASP A 164 1.27 -12.46 5.46
N VAL A 165 1.55 -12.35 4.18
CA VAL A 165 1.17 -13.27 3.12
C VAL A 165 2.31 -13.39 2.12
N ALA A 166 2.54 -14.58 1.59
CA ALA A 166 3.49 -14.81 0.52
C ALA A 166 2.76 -15.34 -0.73
N VAL A 167 3.20 -14.91 -1.88
CA VAL A 167 2.71 -15.42 -3.18
C VAL A 167 3.83 -16.26 -3.78
N PHE A 168 3.54 -17.53 -4.06
CA PHE A 168 4.51 -18.43 -4.67
C PHE A 168 4.78 -18.02 -6.12
N PRO A 169 6.06 -18.03 -6.55
CA PRO A 169 6.39 -17.84 -7.95
C PRO A 169 5.88 -19.03 -8.77
N GLY A 170 5.16 -18.76 -9.84
CA GLY A 170 4.70 -19.81 -10.76
C GLY A 170 3.21 -20.07 -10.82
N GLY A 171 2.39 -19.31 -10.18
CA GLY A 171 0.91 -19.11 -10.26
C GLY A 171 -0.02 -20.06 -11.02
N ARG A 172 0.30 -21.37 -11.18
CA ARG A 172 -0.58 -22.33 -11.83
C ARG A 172 -1.04 -23.50 -10.95
N ASN A 173 -0.59 -23.58 -9.72
CA ASN A 173 -1.07 -24.61 -8.79
C ASN A 173 -1.19 -24.01 -7.38
N SER A 174 -2.25 -23.31 -7.12
CA SER A 174 -2.81 -23.20 -5.77
C SER A 174 -3.82 -24.34 -5.62
N GLY A 175 -3.32 -25.55 -5.45
CA GLY A 175 -4.06 -26.58 -4.78
C GLY A 175 -4.13 -26.19 -3.31
N PHE A 176 -5.29 -25.90 -2.81
CA PHE A 176 -5.61 -25.84 -1.40
C PHE A 176 -5.82 -27.28 -0.90
#